data_ec621dbaa393b243f589c863ab2b4b84
#
_entry.id   ec621dbaa393b243f589c863ab2b4b84
#
_cell.length_a   1.000
_cell.length_b   1.000
_cell.length_c   1.000
_cell.angle_alpha   90.00
_cell.angle_beta   90.00
_cell.angle_gamma   90.00
#
_symmetry.space_group_name_H-M   'P 1'
#
loop_
_entity.id
_entity.type
_entity.pdbx_description
1 polymer ?
#
loop_
_entity_poly.entity_id
_entity_poly.type
_entity_poly.pdbx_seq_one_letter_code
_entity_poly.pdbx_strand_id
1 'polypeptide(L)'
;MKNYLKETRILNYTNHSVQALVKSKNWMDMDAIDRVKSIYNYVRDEIKFGYNLSDNITASQVLNDGYGQCNTKATLLMALLRAVDIPNRIHGFTIDKALQKGAISGVWYQLSPKNILHSWVEVFVNDDWYFLEGVILDKKYLTKLQEKNKECKTTFCGYGAYTDSFENPPIDWNLNNTFIQEKGINQDFGLFDTPDDFYAKHQQNIGLFKQYIYKLSLIHISEPTRLARIPY
;
A
#
# COMPACT_ATOMS: atom_id res chain seq x y z
N MET A 1 19.36 -13.44 -4.62
CA MET A 1 19.43 -12.13 -3.91
C MET A 1 19.67 -10.96 -4.86
N LYS A 2 20.62 -11.00 -5.81
CA LYS A 2 20.89 -9.83 -6.72
C LYS A 2 19.66 -9.31 -7.47
N ASN A 3 18.73 -10.17 -7.91
CA ASN A 3 17.51 -9.74 -8.59
C ASN A 3 16.60 -8.89 -7.68
N TYR A 4 16.59 -9.18 -6.38
CA TYR A 4 15.76 -8.49 -5.39
C TYR A 4 16.27 -7.12 -4.97
N LEU A 5 17.41 -6.68 -5.54
CA LEU A 5 18.00 -5.35 -5.38
C LEU A 5 18.01 -4.54 -6.70
N LYS A 6 17.53 -5.14 -7.81
CA LYS A 6 17.61 -4.51 -9.13
C LYS A 6 16.72 -3.27 -9.22
N GLU A 7 17.27 -2.19 -9.76
CA GLU A 7 16.49 -1.03 -10.20
C GLU A 7 15.69 -1.37 -11.46
N THR A 8 14.52 -0.80 -11.60
CA THR A 8 13.67 -0.92 -12.79
C THR A 8 13.05 0.44 -13.12
N ARG A 9 12.28 0.51 -14.22
CA ARG A 9 11.56 1.73 -14.58
C ARG A 9 10.61 2.19 -13.45
N ILE A 10 9.87 1.26 -12.83
CA ILE A 10 8.93 1.56 -11.75
C ILE A 10 9.68 1.78 -10.43
N LEU A 11 10.67 0.93 -10.12
CA LEU A 11 11.50 1.04 -8.92
C LEU A 11 12.72 1.95 -9.16
N ASN A 12 12.51 3.18 -9.58
CA ASN A 12 13.56 4.13 -9.93
C ASN A 12 14.22 4.76 -8.69
N TYR A 13 14.83 3.93 -7.86
CA TYR A 13 15.36 4.37 -6.57
C TYR A 13 16.62 5.24 -6.67
N THR A 14 17.34 5.27 -7.80
CA THR A 14 18.43 6.22 -8.04
C THR A 14 17.92 7.64 -8.34
N ASN A 15 16.61 7.83 -8.52
CA ASN A 15 16.01 9.14 -8.71
C ASN A 15 16.39 10.10 -7.57
N HIS A 16 16.68 11.36 -7.90
CA HIS A 16 17.14 12.38 -6.96
C HIS A 16 16.21 12.53 -5.73
N SER A 17 14.89 12.53 -5.90
CA SER A 17 13.95 12.70 -4.78
C SER A 17 14.00 11.52 -3.80
N VAL A 18 14.13 10.30 -4.32
CA VAL A 18 14.27 9.08 -3.51
C VAL A 18 15.59 9.10 -2.73
N GLN A 19 16.70 9.40 -3.41
CA GLN A 19 18.02 9.47 -2.78
C GLN A 19 18.12 10.61 -1.75
N ALA A 20 17.51 11.75 -2.03
CA ALA A 20 17.43 12.87 -1.09
C ALA A 20 16.67 12.47 0.20
N LEU A 21 15.57 11.72 0.06
CA LEU A 21 14.83 11.19 1.21
C LEU A 21 15.68 10.21 2.02
N VAL A 22 16.29 9.21 1.36
CA VAL A 22 17.17 8.21 2.02
C VAL A 22 18.25 8.91 2.86
N LYS A 23 18.92 9.91 2.26
CA LYS A 23 19.94 10.70 2.93
C LYS A 23 19.38 11.52 4.10
N SER A 24 18.24 12.20 3.91
CA SER A 24 17.65 13.05 4.96
C SER A 24 17.20 12.28 6.20
N LYS A 25 16.90 10.99 6.04
CA LYS A 25 16.49 10.09 7.12
C LYS A 25 17.64 9.29 7.72
N ASN A 26 18.88 9.41 7.19
CA ASN A 26 20.05 8.66 7.61
C ASN A 26 19.84 7.13 7.63
N TRP A 27 18.99 6.60 6.74
CA TRP A 27 18.64 5.18 6.75
C TRP A 27 19.84 4.26 6.50
N MET A 28 20.83 4.71 5.73
CA MET A 28 22.06 3.93 5.50
C MET A 28 22.91 3.70 6.75
N ASP A 29 22.77 4.55 7.77
CA ASP A 29 23.52 4.48 9.03
C ASP A 29 22.86 3.56 10.07
N MET A 30 21.65 3.07 9.79
CA MET A 30 20.90 2.15 10.65
C MET A 30 21.27 0.69 10.37
N ASP A 31 21.09 -0.21 11.35
CA ASP A 31 21.12 -1.65 11.07
C ASP A 31 19.94 -2.09 10.16
N ALA A 32 20.00 -3.31 9.64
CA ALA A 32 19.03 -3.79 8.66
C ALA A 32 17.59 -3.83 9.19
N ILE A 33 17.39 -4.19 10.46
CA ILE A 33 16.05 -4.29 11.09
C ILE A 33 15.47 -2.89 11.29
N ASP A 34 16.23 -1.97 11.87
CA ASP A 34 15.80 -0.59 12.10
C ASP A 34 15.57 0.15 10.79
N ARG A 35 16.37 -0.15 9.76
CA ARG A 35 16.21 0.37 8.39
C ARG A 35 14.87 -0.04 7.80
N VAL A 36 14.53 -1.34 7.83
CA VAL A 36 13.21 -1.84 7.37
C VAL A 36 12.09 -1.19 8.16
N LYS A 37 12.17 -1.18 9.49
CA LYS A 37 11.15 -0.62 10.38
C LYS A 37 10.91 0.87 10.12
N SER A 38 11.98 1.64 9.98
CA SER A 38 11.90 3.09 9.73
C SER A 38 11.27 3.39 8.36
N ILE A 39 11.70 2.68 7.30
CA ILE A 39 11.16 2.83 5.94
C ILE A 39 9.69 2.39 5.89
N TYR A 40 9.35 1.24 6.50
CA TYR A 40 7.98 0.75 6.59
C TYR A 40 7.05 1.77 7.26
N ASN A 41 7.44 2.29 8.43
CA ASN A 41 6.66 3.30 9.15
C ASN A 41 6.53 4.60 8.35
N TYR A 42 7.60 5.03 7.66
CA TYR A 42 7.53 6.20 6.79
C TYR A 42 6.50 6.01 5.67
N VAL A 43 6.57 4.91 4.93
CA VAL A 43 5.62 4.67 3.82
C VAL A 43 4.20 4.47 4.35
N ARG A 44 4.02 3.82 5.51
CA ARG A 44 2.70 3.67 6.10
C ARG A 44 2.10 5.02 6.50
N ASP A 45 2.82 5.86 7.23
CA ASP A 45 2.24 6.98 7.96
C ASP A 45 2.42 8.34 7.25
N GLU A 46 3.51 8.54 6.49
CA GLU A 46 3.77 9.80 5.78
C GLU A 46 3.20 9.79 4.35
N ILE A 47 3.09 8.61 3.71
CA ILE A 47 2.38 8.46 2.43
C ILE A 47 0.93 8.08 2.73
N LYS A 48 0.03 9.03 2.58
CA LYS A 48 -1.38 8.86 2.96
C LYS A 48 -2.09 7.82 2.11
N PHE A 49 -3.10 7.15 2.68
CA PHE A 49 -3.97 6.29 1.89
C PHE A 49 -4.79 7.11 0.89
N GLY A 50 -4.68 6.77 -0.40
CA GLY A 50 -5.39 7.43 -1.50
C GLY A 50 -5.16 6.70 -2.82
N TYR A 51 -5.97 7.03 -3.84
CA TYR A 51 -5.94 6.33 -5.13
C TYR A 51 -5.20 7.12 -6.21
N ASN A 52 -4.11 6.56 -6.73
CA ASN A 52 -3.43 7.09 -7.91
C ASN A 52 -4.19 6.67 -9.19
N LEU A 53 -3.97 7.38 -10.29
CA LEU A 53 -4.60 7.11 -11.58
C LEU A 53 -4.19 5.78 -12.23
N SER A 54 -3.06 5.23 -11.81
CA SER A 54 -2.48 4.00 -12.35
C SER A 54 -1.60 3.34 -11.30
N ASP A 55 -1.57 2.01 -11.29
CA ASP A 55 -0.60 1.25 -10.48
C ASP A 55 0.80 1.29 -11.12
N ASN A 56 0.87 1.51 -12.44
CA ASN A 56 2.11 1.51 -13.22
C ASN A 56 2.77 2.90 -13.24
N ILE A 57 3.01 3.48 -12.05
CA ILE A 57 3.73 4.74 -11.84
C ILE A 57 5.03 4.50 -11.08
N THR A 58 5.99 5.40 -11.25
CA THR A 58 7.31 5.26 -10.63
C THR A 58 7.27 5.52 -9.12
N ALA A 59 8.20 4.92 -8.37
CA ALA A 59 8.35 5.16 -6.94
C ALA A 59 8.57 6.65 -6.62
N SER A 60 9.36 7.35 -7.43
CA SER A 60 9.56 8.80 -7.27
C SER A 60 8.28 9.60 -7.48
N GLN A 61 7.38 9.15 -8.37
CA GLN A 61 6.08 9.79 -8.55
C GLN A 61 5.20 9.59 -7.32
N VAL A 62 5.11 8.37 -6.77
CA VAL A 62 4.36 8.10 -5.54
C VAL A 62 4.87 8.94 -4.37
N LEU A 63 6.20 9.06 -4.25
CA LEU A 63 6.82 9.92 -3.23
C LEU A 63 6.43 11.39 -3.39
N ASN A 64 6.44 11.91 -4.61
CA ASN A 64 6.06 13.31 -4.90
C ASN A 64 4.56 13.54 -4.71
N ASP A 65 3.71 12.57 -5.04
CA ASP A 65 2.27 12.65 -4.83
C ASP A 65 1.91 12.66 -3.33
N GLY A 66 2.73 12.02 -2.48
CA GLY A 66 2.51 11.93 -1.02
C GLY A 66 1.33 11.05 -0.60
N TYR A 67 0.79 10.26 -1.54
CA TYR A 67 -0.30 9.32 -1.27
C TYR A 67 -0.23 8.10 -2.22
N GLY A 68 -0.89 7.01 -1.82
CA GLY A 68 -0.99 5.80 -2.63
C GLY A 68 -1.97 4.77 -2.07
N GLN A 69 -2.36 3.82 -2.92
CA GLN A 69 -3.08 2.59 -2.56
C GLN A 69 -2.09 1.42 -2.40
N CYS A 70 -2.62 0.21 -2.16
CA CYS A 70 -1.80 -1.00 -1.93
C CYS A 70 -0.64 -1.12 -2.94
N ASN A 71 -0.93 -1.11 -4.23
CA ASN A 71 0.04 -1.32 -5.30
C ASN A 71 1.10 -0.22 -5.39
N THR A 72 0.72 1.04 -5.28
CA THR A 72 1.65 2.17 -5.41
C THR A 72 2.46 2.40 -4.14
N LYS A 73 1.88 2.19 -2.95
CA LYS A 73 2.65 2.19 -1.69
C LYS A 73 3.64 1.02 -1.65
N ALA A 74 3.26 -0.17 -2.16
CA ALA A 74 4.17 -1.30 -2.33
C ALA A 74 5.36 -0.93 -3.25
N THR A 75 5.09 -0.27 -4.37
CA THR A 75 6.12 0.21 -5.29
C THR A 75 7.12 1.15 -4.60
N LEU A 76 6.65 2.15 -3.86
CA LEU A 76 7.53 3.06 -3.13
C LEU A 76 8.31 2.35 -2.03
N LEU A 77 7.65 1.47 -1.27
CA LEU A 77 8.29 0.68 -0.21
C LEU A 77 9.43 -0.16 -0.77
N MET A 78 9.20 -0.90 -1.88
CA MET A 78 10.23 -1.68 -2.55
C MET A 78 11.41 -0.84 -2.99
N ALA A 79 11.16 0.30 -3.61
CA ALA A 79 12.22 1.20 -4.10
C ALA A 79 13.08 1.75 -2.95
N LEU A 80 12.46 2.19 -1.86
CA LEU A 80 13.17 2.69 -0.68
C LEU A 80 14.00 1.60 0.00
N LEU A 81 13.46 0.39 0.14
CA LEU A 81 14.19 -0.76 0.69
C LEU A 81 15.39 -1.13 -0.20
N ARG A 82 15.23 -1.14 -1.53
CA ARG A 82 16.34 -1.42 -2.47
C ARG A 82 17.39 -0.31 -2.47
N ALA A 83 16.97 0.95 -2.31
CA ALA A 83 17.88 2.09 -2.20
C ALA A 83 18.85 1.99 -1.01
N VAL A 84 18.54 1.14 -0.05
CA VAL A 84 19.33 0.90 1.17
C VAL A 84 19.78 -0.56 1.29
N ASP A 85 19.93 -1.24 0.16
CA ASP A 85 20.44 -2.62 0.05
C ASP A 85 19.62 -3.69 0.79
N ILE A 86 18.33 -3.49 0.99
CA ILE A 86 17.42 -4.49 1.59
C ILE A 86 16.70 -5.27 0.47
N PRO A 87 16.96 -6.59 0.32
CA PRO A 87 16.32 -7.41 -0.69
C PRO A 87 14.81 -7.53 -0.46
N ASN A 88 14.04 -7.40 -1.54
CA ASN A 88 12.59 -7.49 -1.47
C ASN A 88 11.99 -7.93 -2.81
N ARG A 89 10.78 -8.49 -2.75
CA ARG A 89 9.99 -8.95 -3.89
C ARG A 89 8.52 -8.57 -3.71
N ILE A 90 7.75 -8.64 -4.78
CA ILE A 90 6.31 -8.37 -4.75
C ILE A 90 5.53 -9.68 -4.89
N HIS A 91 4.46 -9.81 -4.10
CA HIS A 91 3.48 -10.88 -4.23
C HIS A 91 2.18 -10.28 -4.78
N GLY A 92 1.66 -10.87 -5.87
CA GLY A 92 0.50 -10.35 -6.60
C GLY A 92 -0.77 -11.14 -6.30
N PHE A 93 -1.92 -10.42 -6.19
CA PHE A 93 -3.23 -11.00 -5.87
C PHE A 93 -4.36 -10.27 -6.58
N THR A 94 -5.58 -10.80 -6.42
CA THR A 94 -6.79 -9.98 -6.44
C THR A 94 -7.51 -10.05 -5.11
N ILE A 95 -8.20 -8.95 -4.76
CA ILE A 95 -9.06 -8.84 -3.58
C ILE A 95 -10.50 -8.53 -3.98
N ASP A 96 -11.45 -8.88 -3.12
CA ASP A 96 -12.87 -8.60 -3.33
C ASP A 96 -13.15 -7.10 -3.23
N LYS A 97 -13.99 -6.58 -4.13
CA LYS A 97 -14.39 -5.18 -4.12
C LYS A 97 -15.12 -4.74 -2.84
N ALA A 98 -15.59 -5.67 -2.02
CA ALA A 98 -16.21 -5.36 -0.74
C ALA A 98 -15.34 -4.48 0.17
N LEU A 99 -14.00 -4.61 0.05
CA LEU A 99 -13.07 -3.73 0.75
C LEU A 99 -13.24 -2.25 0.38
N GLN A 100 -13.75 -1.94 -0.81
CA GLN A 100 -13.95 -0.56 -1.25
C GLN A 100 -15.29 0.04 -0.81
N LYS A 101 -16.16 -0.78 -0.19
CA LYS A 101 -17.45 -0.30 0.33
C LYS A 101 -17.21 0.82 1.33
N GLY A 102 -17.92 1.93 1.16
CA GLY A 102 -17.77 3.13 1.97
C GLY A 102 -16.66 4.09 1.48
N ALA A 103 -15.53 3.59 1.00
CA ALA A 103 -14.52 4.43 0.31
C ALA A 103 -15.03 4.83 -1.08
N ILE A 104 -15.72 3.92 -1.77
CA ILE A 104 -16.42 4.15 -3.02
C ILE A 104 -17.91 3.91 -2.78
N SER A 105 -18.79 4.81 -3.21
CA SER A 105 -20.22 4.75 -2.94
C SER A 105 -21.10 4.84 -4.19
N GLY A 106 -22.37 4.46 -4.04
CA GLY A 106 -23.40 4.58 -5.06
C GLY A 106 -23.12 3.77 -6.33
N VAL A 107 -23.51 4.34 -7.48
CA VAL A 107 -23.36 3.74 -8.81
C VAL A 107 -21.91 3.31 -9.10
N TRP A 108 -20.93 4.06 -8.62
CA TRP A 108 -19.51 3.77 -8.86
C TRP A 108 -19.04 2.49 -8.18
N TYR A 109 -19.53 2.20 -6.97
CA TYR A 109 -19.28 0.92 -6.33
C TYR A 109 -19.89 -0.24 -7.12
N GLN A 110 -21.10 -0.07 -7.69
CA GLN A 110 -21.72 -1.10 -8.51
C GLN A 110 -20.92 -1.37 -9.79
N LEU A 111 -20.42 -0.31 -10.44
CA LEU A 111 -19.61 -0.38 -11.66
C LEU A 111 -18.16 -0.81 -11.44
N SER A 112 -17.68 -0.85 -10.19
CA SER A 112 -16.31 -1.28 -9.89
C SER A 112 -16.12 -2.77 -10.22
N PRO A 113 -14.93 -3.17 -10.69
CA PRO A 113 -14.61 -4.57 -10.92
C PRO A 113 -14.85 -5.41 -9.67
N LYS A 114 -15.35 -6.65 -9.83
CA LYS A 114 -15.55 -7.58 -8.71
C LYS A 114 -14.23 -7.91 -8.01
N ASN A 115 -13.19 -8.11 -8.80
CA ASN A 115 -11.83 -8.42 -8.34
C ASN A 115 -10.93 -7.22 -8.63
N ILE A 116 -10.19 -6.78 -7.63
CA ILE A 116 -9.30 -5.62 -7.67
C ILE A 116 -7.87 -6.13 -7.58
N LEU A 117 -7.00 -5.65 -8.46
CA LEU A 117 -5.59 -5.99 -8.43
C LEU A 117 -4.97 -5.49 -7.12
N HIS A 118 -4.26 -6.38 -6.44
CA HIS A 118 -3.65 -6.15 -5.14
C HIS A 118 -2.25 -6.72 -5.08
N SER A 119 -1.41 -6.14 -4.27
CA SER A 119 -0.08 -6.69 -3.99
C SER A 119 0.43 -6.26 -2.61
N TRP A 120 1.36 -7.06 -2.07
CA TRP A 120 2.19 -6.66 -0.96
C TRP A 120 3.66 -6.89 -1.23
N VAL A 121 4.50 -6.30 -0.40
CA VAL A 121 5.95 -6.48 -0.42
C VAL A 121 6.34 -7.60 0.54
N GLU A 122 7.23 -8.46 0.09
CA GLU A 122 7.96 -9.37 0.95
C GLU A 122 9.40 -8.88 1.08
N VAL A 123 9.87 -8.67 2.30
CA VAL A 123 11.22 -8.21 2.61
C VAL A 123 12.04 -9.35 3.21
N PHE A 124 13.30 -9.46 2.77
CA PHE A 124 14.25 -10.42 3.33
C PHE A 124 15.20 -9.72 4.31
N VAL A 125 15.11 -10.11 5.56
CA VAL A 125 15.98 -9.57 6.63
C VAL A 125 16.12 -10.64 7.72
N ASN A 126 17.30 -10.72 8.33
CA ASN A 126 17.60 -11.68 9.39
C ASN A 126 17.31 -13.15 8.97
N ASP A 127 17.68 -13.48 7.72
CA ASP A 127 17.53 -14.80 7.09
C ASP A 127 16.08 -15.28 6.87
N ASP A 128 15.07 -14.39 7.03
CA ASP A 128 13.66 -14.69 6.86
C ASP A 128 12.95 -13.71 5.92
N TRP A 129 11.80 -14.15 5.37
CA TRP A 129 10.90 -13.34 4.59
C TRP A 129 9.71 -12.87 5.42
N TYR A 130 9.43 -11.56 5.42
CA TYR A 130 8.29 -10.95 6.12
C TYR A 130 7.37 -10.23 5.15
N PHE A 131 6.06 -10.37 5.35
CA PHE A 131 5.01 -9.76 4.52
C PHE A 131 4.62 -8.39 5.09
N LEU A 132 4.64 -7.37 4.25
CA LEU A 132 4.49 -5.97 4.65
C LEU A 132 3.19 -5.36 4.10
N GLU A 133 2.06 -6.08 4.18
CA GLU A 133 0.78 -5.59 3.69
C GLU A 133 0.20 -4.47 4.56
N GLY A 134 0.44 -4.49 5.86
CA GLY A 134 -0.06 -3.48 6.81
C GLY A 134 0.37 -2.04 6.52
N VAL A 135 1.29 -1.82 5.56
CA VAL A 135 1.74 -0.50 5.10
C VAL A 135 0.65 0.33 4.42
N ILE A 136 -0.45 -0.30 4.00
CA ILE A 136 -1.46 0.31 3.11
C ILE A 136 -2.19 1.47 3.77
N LEU A 137 -2.70 1.27 4.97
CA LEU A 137 -3.47 2.30 5.70
C LEU A 137 -2.58 3.04 6.69
N ASP A 138 -2.54 4.37 6.58
CA ASP A 138 -1.87 5.18 7.59
C ASP A 138 -2.62 5.15 8.93
N LYS A 139 -1.89 5.28 10.04
CA LYS A 139 -2.45 5.21 11.39
C LYS A 139 -3.54 6.25 11.64
N LYS A 140 -3.42 7.45 11.07
CA LYS A 140 -4.43 8.51 11.25
C LYS A 140 -5.75 8.14 10.59
N TYR A 141 -5.68 7.57 9.37
CA TYR A 141 -6.85 7.07 8.66
C TYR A 141 -7.50 5.93 9.43
N LEU A 142 -6.71 4.94 9.85
CA LEU A 142 -7.20 3.77 10.60
C LEU A 142 -7.84 4.17 11.93
N THR A 143 -7.20 5.04 12.70
CA THR A 143 -7.77 5.54 13.99
C THR A 143 -9.14 6.19 13.77
N LYS A 144 -9.27 7.07 12.76
CA LYS A 144 -10.57 7.69 12.45
C LYS A 144 -11.61 6.66 12.01
N LEU A 145 -11.20 5.63 11.26
CA LEU A 145 -12.10 4.56 10.86
C LEU A 145 -12.59 3.76 12.06
N GLN A 146 -11.70 3.46 13.02
CA GLN A 146 -12.03 2.81 14.29
C GLN A 146 -12.93 3.67 15.17
N GLU A 147 -12.65 4.97 15.27
CA GLU A 147 -13.51 5.91 15.99
C GLU A 147 -14.93 5.98 15.44
N LYS A 148 -15.08 5.90 14.11
CA LYS A 148 -16.37 5.88 13.43
C LYS A 148 -17.14 4.56 13.63
N ASN A 149 -16.44 3.47 13.85
CA ASN A 149 -16.99 2.13 13.98
C ASN A 149 -16.65 1.50 15.35
N LYS A 150 -16.80 2.25 16.44
CA LYS A 150 -16.40 1.89 17.81
C LYS A 150 -16.97 0.55 18.30
N GLU A 151 -18.15 0.19 17.81
CA GLU A 151 -18.82 -1.07 18.19
C GLU A 151 -18.20 -2.30 17.52
N CYS A 152 -17.44 -2.09 16.42
CA CYS A 152 -16.78 -3.18 15.72
C CYS A 152 -15.41 -3.46 16.35
N LYS A 153 -15.24 -4.60 17.00
CA LYS A 153 -14.00 -5.01 17.68
C LYS A 153 -13.24 -6.08 16.91
N THR A 154 -13.94 -6.88 16.16
CA THR A 154 -13.45 -8.09 15.50
C THR A 154 -13.37 -7.90 13.98
N THR A 155 -14.14 -8.65 13.21
CA THR A 155 -14.11 -8.63 11.77
C THR A 155 -14.69 -7.34 11.20
N PHE A 156 -13.93 -6.66 10.39
CA PHE A 156 -14.34 -5.45 9.67
C PHE A 156 -13.99 -5.55 8.19
N CYS A 157 -14.94 -5.18 7.32
CA CYS A 157 -14.74 -5.13 5.88
C CYS A 157 -15.32 -3.83 5.29
N GLY A 158 -14.47 -3.02 4.68
CA GLY A 158 -14.83 -1.75 4.04
C GLY A 158 -13.74 -0.69 4.21
N TYR A 159 -13.90 0.43 3.53
CA TYR A 159 -13.00 1.59 3.62
C TYR A 159 -11.51 1.24 3.40
N GLY A 160 -11.22 0.22 2.61
CA GLY A 160 -9.86 -0.24 2.35
C GLY A 160 -9.28 -1.18 3.40
N ALA A 161 -10.07 -1.68 4.35
CA ALA A 161 -9.67 -2.66 5.35
C ALA A 161 -10.49 -3.95 5.24
N TYR A 162 -9.85 -5.11 5.48
CA TYR A 162 -10.54 -6.37 5.76
C TYR A 162 -9.67 -7.20 6.72
N THR A 163 -10.03 -7.19 7.99
CA THR A 163 -9.29 -7.81 9.09
C THR A 163 -10.24 -8.46 10.10
N ASP A 164 -9.78 -9.50 10.78
CA ASP A 164 -10.52 -10.14 11.89
C ASP A 164 -10.19 -9.50 13.25
N SER A 165 -9.27 -8.56 13.30
CA SER A 165 -8.86 -7.83 14.50
C SER A 165 -8.88 -6.33 14.27
N PHE A 166 -10.08 -5.77 14.09
CA PHE A 166 -10.22 -4.36 13.72
C PHE A 166 -9.78 -3.40 14.81
N GLU A 167 -9.95 -3.77 16.08
CA GLU A 167 -9.50 -2.96 17.22
C GLU A 167 -7.97 -2.86 17.27
N ASN A 168 -7.27 -3.98 17.01
CA ASN A 168 -5.80 -4.07 17.04
C ASN A 168 -5.28 -4.86 15.82
N PRO A 169 -5.37 -4.30 14.60
CA PRO A 169 -4.89 -5.00 13.42
C PRO A 169 -3.37 -5.13 13.44
N PRO A 170 -2.81 -6.24 12.90
CA PRO A 170 -1.37 -6.49 12.89
C PRO A 170 -0.66 -5.63 11.84
N ILE A 171 -0.62 -4.32 12.04
CA ILE A 171 0.00 -3.34 11.13
C ILE A 171 1.34 -2.79 11.62
N ASP A 172 1.75 -3.13 12.82
CA ASP A 172 3.07 -2.71 13.34
C ASP A 172 4.10 -3.78 13.08
N TRP A 173 5.12 -3.45 12.27
CA TRP A 173 6.19 -4.37 11.94
C TRP A 173 7.28 -4.40 13.01
N ASN A 174 7.60 -5.59 13.45
CA ASN A 174 8.69 -5.88 14.40
C ASN A 174 9.14 -7.34 14.23
N LEU A 175 9.74 -7.66 13.06
CA LEU A 175 10.08 -9.04 12.66
C LEU A 175 8.86 -9.98 12.65
N ASN A 176 7.75 -9.47 12.15
CA ASN A 176 6.49 -10.21 11.99
C ASN A 176 5.81 -9.84 10.68
N ASN A 177 4.91 -10.69 10.21
CA ASN A 177 4.04 -10.36 9.09
C ASN A 177 3.00 -9.31 9.51
N THR A 178 2.68 -8.40 8.60
CA THR A 178 1.68 -7.35 8.84
C THR A 178 0.57 -7.45 7.79
N PHE A 179 -0.70 -7.28 8.23
CA PHE A 179 -1.87 -7.45 7.38
C PHE A 179 -2.97 -6.43 7.71
N ILE A 180 -3.71 -6.02 6.68
CA ILE A 180 -4.90 -5.17 6.81
C ILE A 180 -5.99 -5.49 5.77
N GLN A 181 -5.64 -6.18 4.67
CA GLN A 181 -6.55 -6.54 3.57
C GLN A 181 -6.52 -8.02 3.21
N GLU A 182 -5.64 -8.83 3.77
CA GLU A 182 -5.39 -10.24 3.38
C GLU A 182 -6.66 -11.09 3.31
N LYS A 183 -7.63 -10.83 4.21
CA LYS A 183 -8.91 -11.55 4.25
C LYS A 183 -9.76 -11.36 2.98
N GLY A 184 -9.47 -10.33 2.22
CA GLY A 184 -10.13 -10.05 0.96
C GLY A 184 -9.54 -10.78 -0.25
N ILE A 185 -8.42 -11.47 -0.09
CA ILE A 185 -7.74 -12.17 -1.18
C ILE A 185 -8.64 -13.29 -1.71
N ASN A 186 -8.86 -13.29 -3.03
CA ASN A 186 -9.67 -14.29 -3.72
C ASN A 186 -8.92 -15.00 -4.86
N GLN A 187 -7.75 -14.48 -5.28
CA GLN A 187 -6.87 -15.14 -6.22
C GLN A 187 -5.42 -14.77 -5.92
N ASP A 188 -4.53 -15.76 -5.98
CA ASP A 188 -3.08 -15.61 -5.82
C ASP A 188 -2.41 -15.78 -7.19
N PHE A 189 -1.56 -14.82 -7.59
CA PHE A 189 -0.75 -14.84 -8.80
C PHE A 189 0.70 -15.24 -8.55
N GLY A 190 1.09 -15.40 -7.28
CA GLY A 190 2.44 -15.76 -6.86
C GLY A 190 3.40 -14.58 -6.81
N LEU A 191 4.68 -14.91 -6.78
CA LEU A 191 5.78 -14.00 -6.55
C LEU A 191 6.36 -13.46 -7.85
N PHE A 192 6.75 -12.18 -7.82
CA PHE A 192 7.46 -11.49 -8.90
C PHE A 192 8.67 -10.76 -8.34
N ASP A 193 9.77 -10.72 -9.10
CA ASP A 193 10.97 -9.99 -8.70
C ASP A 193 10.74 -8.47 -8.65
N THR A 194 9.86 -7.96 -9.53
CA THR A 194 9.61 -6.51 -9.68
C THR A 194 8.13 -6.19 -9.95
N PRO A 195 7.65 -4.99 -9.61
CA PRO A 195 6.34 -4.51 -10.05
C PRO A 195 6.22 -4.42 -11.57
N ASP A 196 7.32 -4.13 -12.28
CA ASP A 196 7.34 -4.11 -13.75
C ASP A 196 6.92 -5.47 -14.32
N ASP A 197 7.45 -6.58 -13.76
CA ASP A 197 7.10 -7.95 -14.18
C ASP A 197 5.65 -8.31 -13.83
N PHE A 198 5.17 -7.86 -12.67
CA PHE A 198 3.80 -8.09 -12.23
C PHE A 198 2.81 -7.35 -13.12
N TYR A 199 2.99 -6.05 -13.34
CA TYR A 199 2.06 -5.24 -14.15
C TYR A 199 2.18 -5.49 -15.66
N ALA A 200 3.27 -6.10 -16.15
CA ALA A 200 3.34 -6.57 -17.54
C ALA A 200 2.35 -7.72 -17.79
N LYS A 201 2.08 -8.55 -16.78
CA LYS A 201 1.19 -9.72 -16.88
C LYS A 201 -0.23 -9.44 -16.40
N HIS A 202 -0.38 -8.56 -15.39
CA HIS A 202 -1.63 -8.29 -14.71
C HIS A 202 -1.91 -6.79 -14.70
N GLN A 203 -3.02 -6.38 -15.30
CA GLN A 203 -3.44 -4.97 -15.36
C GLN A 203 -4.88 -4.83 -14.91
N GLN A 204 -5.14 -3.81 -14.10
CA GLN A 204 -6.51 -3.45 -13.74
C GLN A 204 -7.12 -2.61 -14.87
N ASN A 205 -8.09 -3.18 -15.57
CA ASN A 205 -8.86 -2.40 -16.55
C ASN A 205 -9.99 -1.64 -15.83
N ILE A 206 -9.78 -0.37 -15.57
CA ILE A 206 -10.72 0.48 -14.82
C ILE A 206 -11.49 1.49 -15.70
N GLY A 207 -11.25 1.50 -17.01
CA GLY A 207 -12.03 2.28 -18.00
C GLY A 207 -12.49 3.67 -17.51
N LEU A 208 -13.79 3.97 -17.65
CA LEU A 208 -14.43 5.23 -17.20
C LEU A 208 -14.39 5.44 -15.66
N PHE A 209 -14.16 4.39 -14.89
CA PHE A 209 -14.00 4.42 -13.44
C PHE A 209 -12.77 5.22 -13.00
N LYS A 210 -11.79 5.34 -13.87
CA LYS A 210 -10.51 6.06 -13.63
C LYS A 210 -10.72 7.53 -13.19
N GLN A 211 -11.66 8.24 -13.84
CA GLN A 211 -11.94 9.65 -13.52
C GLN A 211 -12.58 9.84 -12.15
N TYR A 212 -13.39 8.87 -11.72
CA TYR A 212 -14.03 8.92 -10.41
C TYR A 212 -13.03 8.62 -9.28
N ILE A 213 -12.14 7.64 -9.46
CA ILE A 213 -11.06 7.34 -8.50
C ILE A 213 -10.17 8.56 -8.31
N TYR A 214 -9.86 9.29 -9.39
CA TYR A 214 -9.08 10.53 -9.30
C TYR A 214 -9.78 11.61 -8.44
N LYS A 215 -11.09 11.81 -8.62
CA LYS A 215 -11.86 12.75 -7.79
C LYS A 215 -11.86 12.34 -6.31
N LEU A 216 -11.98 11.05 -6.02
CA LEU A 216 -11.93 10.54 -4.64
C LEU A 216 -10.57 10.78 -3.98
N SER A 217 -9.48 10.56 -4.72
CA SER A 217 -8.13 10.76 -4.21
C SER A 217 -7.90 12.22 -3.82
N LEU A 218 -8.30 13.17 -4.68
CA LEU A 218 -8.22 14.60 -4.39
C LEU A 218 -9.06 15.01 -3.17
N ILE A 219 -10.21 14.36 -2.96
CA ILE A 219 -11.07 14.62 -1.80
C ILE A 219 -10.46 14.07 -0.50
N HIS A 220 -9.84 12.89 -0.54
CA HIS A 220 -9.21 12.30 0.65
C HIS A 220 -7.93 13.01 1.08
N ILE A 221 -7.20 13.59 0.12
CA ILE A 221 -5.98 14.36 0.38
C ILE A 221 -6.29 15.76 0.91
N SER A 222 -7.28 16.45 0.32
CA SER A 222 -7.60 17.83 0.66
C SER A 222 -8.40 17.97 1.96
N GLU A 223 -9.15 16.96 2.39
CA GLU A 223 -9.99 17.00 3.59
C GLU A 223 -9.97 15.67 4.38
N PRO A 224 -8.96 15.45 5.25
CA PRO A 224 -8.98 14.29 6.17
C PRO A 224 -10.21 14.29 7.11
N THR A 225 -10.96 15.39 7.18
CA THR A 225 -12.19 15.53 7.96
C THR A 225 -13.44 14.96 7.25
N ARG A 226 -13.37 14.58 5.99
CA ARG A 226 -14.55 14.10 5.23
C ARG A 226 -14.99 12.67 5.56
N LEU A 227 -14.21 11.85 6.25
CA LEU A 227 -14.76 10.65 6.90
C LEU A 227 -15.94 10.97 7.84
N ALA A 228 -16.01 12.22 8.33
CA ALA A 228 -17.12 12.72 9.15
C ALA A 228 -18.41 13.05 8.36
N ARG A 229 -18.36 13.14 7.02
CA ARG A 229 -19.49 13.59 6.18
C ARG A 229 -20.05 12.54 5.22
N ILE A 230 -19.65 11.28 5.33
CA ILE A 230 -20.27 10.21 4.54
C ILE A 230 -21.57 9.83 5.24
N PRO A 231 -22.76 10.08 4.63
CA PRO A 231 -24.05 9.65 5.21
C PRO A 231 -24.11 8.13 5.24
N TYR A 232 -24.88 7.61 6.19
CA TYR A 232 -25.17 6.19 6.38
C TYR A 232 -25.75 5.52 5.16
#